data_037888fbd5143e86d301480d476aa5d0
#
_entry.id   037888fbd5143e86d301480d476aa5d0
#
_cell.length_a   1.000
_cell.length_b   1.000
_cell.length_c   1.000
_cell.angle_alpha   90.00
_cell.angle_beta   90.00
_cell.angle_gamma   90.00
#
_symmetry.space_group_name_H-M   'P 1'
#
loop_
_entity.id
_entity.type
_entity.pdbx_description
1 polymer ?
#
loop_
_entity_poly.entity_id
_entity_poly.type
_entity_poly.pdbx_seq_one_letter_code
_entity_poly.pdbx_strand_id
1 'polypeptide(L)'
;MPGLGTIANAAAIILGGLAGLLFGKLIKPRVQETIMTACGVCVLFLGIGGAMEKMLTSAADGTLSSGGTMMLIASVVLGGLVGALLNIEGAMERFGKWLRKITHSEGDGGFVDGFVTASLTVCIGAMAVVGSIQDGILGDHSTLFAKAILDLVIILVMTAGSGKGCIFSAIPVAVFQGTITALSKLLEPIMTSAALNNLSLVGSVLIFCVGVNLVWGKKVRVADLLPSLIFAVACAYLPWF
;
A
#
# COMPACT_ATOMS: atom_id res chain seq x y z
N MET A 1 -16.27 6.75 -17.08
CA MET A 1 -17.12 6.50 -15.88
C MET A 1 -16.25 6.66 -14.66
N PRO A 2 -16.50 7.58 -13.74
CA PRO A 2 -15.74 7.65 -12.50
C PRO A 2 -15.80 6.31 -11.75
N GLY A 3 -14.68 5.85 -11.21
CA GLY A 3 -14.59 4.58 -10.49
C GLY A 3 -14.21 3.36 -11.33
N LEU A 4 -14.11 3.49 -12.66
CA LEU A 4 -13.72 2.38 -13.52
C LEU A 4 -12.31 1.88 -13.21
N GLY A 5 -11.38 2.78 -12.91
CA GLY A 5 -10.02 2.43 -12.52
C GLY A 5 -9.99 1.62 -11.23
N THR A 6 -10.80 2.00 -10.23
CA THR A 6 -10.94 1.25 -8.96
C THR A 6 -11.51 -0.15 -9.19
N ILE A 7 -12.54 -0.27 -10.03
CA ILE A 7 -13.15 -1.57 -10.37
C ILE A 7 -12.12 -2.45 -11.08
N ALA A 8 -11.39 -1.90 -12.04
CA ALA A 8 -10.35 -2.63 -12.77
C ALA A 8 -9.25 -3.11 -11.83
N ASN A 9 -8.81 -2.27 -10.87
CA ASN A 9 -7.79 -2.65 -9.90
C ASN A 9 -8.28 -3.77 -8.96
N ALA A 10 -9.49 -3.64 -8.40
CA ALA A 10 -10.07 -4.68 -7.57
C ALA A 10 -10.24 -6.01 -8.33
N ALA A 11 -10.68 -5.96 -9.60
CA ALA A 11 -10.77 -7.12 -10.45
C ALA A 11 -9.40 -7.76 -10.73
N ALA A 12 -8.38 -6.94 -11.00
CA ALA A 12 -7.00 -7.39 -11.21
C ALA A 12 -6.44 -8.11 -9.97
N ILE A 13 -6.69 -7.59 -8.77
CA ILE A 13 -6.32 -8.23 -7.50
C ILE A 13 -6.99 -9.62 -7.38
N ILE A 14 -8.28 -9.71 -7.67
CA ILE A 14 -9.01 -10.99 -7.60
C ILE A 14 -8.44 -11.97 -8.63
N LEU A 15 -8.24 -11.55 -9.88
CA LEU A 15 -7.68 -12.39 -10.94
C LEU A 15 -6.26 -12.85 -10.63
N GLY A 16 -5.40 -11.92 -10.17
CA GLY A 16 -4.04 -12.24 -9.73
C GLY A 16 -4.04 -13.25 -8.59
N GLY A 17 -4.93 -13.05 -7.61
CA GLY A 17 -5.08 -13.96 -6.49
C GLY A 17 -5.58 -15.35 -6.88
N LEU A 18 -6.59 -15.44 -7.75
CA LEU A 18 -7.07 -16.72 -8.26
C LEU A 18 -5.97 -17.46 -9.04
N ALA A 19 -5.24 -16.75 -9.91
CA ALA A 19 -4.09 -17.32 -10.61
C ALA A 19 -3.01 -17.80 -9.61
N GLY A 20 -2.71 -16.98 -8.57
CA GLY A 20 -1.76 -17.33 -7.51
C GLY A 20 -2.17 -18.60 -6.73
N LEU A 21 -3.46 -18.80 -6.47
CA LEU A 21 -3.96 -20.05 -5.86
C LEU A 21 -3.75 -21.28 -6.75
N LEU A 22 -3.96 -21.12 -8.06
CA LEU A 22 -3.74 -22.22 -9.01
C LEU A 22 -2.26 -22.60 -9.08
N PHE A 23 -1.38 -21.62 -9.19
CA PHE A 23 0.06 -21.84 -9.23
C PHE A 23 0.60 -22.28 -7.86
N GLY A 24 0.10 -21.73 -6.75
CA GLY A 24 0.53 -22.09 -5.40
C GLY A 24 0.40 -23.56 -5.07
N LYS A 25 -0.63 -24.25 -5.61
CA LYS A 25 -0.81 -25.70 -5.44
C LYS A 25 0.21 -26.55 -6.21
N LEU A 26 0.81 -26.00 -7.25
CA LEU A 26 1.79 -26.68 -8.10
C LEU A 26 3.24 -26.44 -7.64
N ILE A 27 3.45 -25.49 -6.72
CA ILE A 27 4.78 -25.03 -6.31
C ILE A 27 5.12 -25.64 -4.95
N LYS A 28 6.32 -26.24 -4.84
CA LYS A 28 6.82 -26.79 -3.56
C LYS A 28 6.99 -25.68 -2.51
N PRO A 29 6.79 -25.97 -1.19
CA PRO A 29 6.89 -24.97 -0.11
C PRO A 29 8.19 -24.16 -0.13
N ARG A 30 9.33 -24.80 -0.39
CA ARG A 30 10.63 -24.12 -0.51
C ARG A 30 10.65 -23.07 -1.62
N VAL A 31 9.96 -23.33 -2.75
CA VAL A 31 9.89 -22.38 -3.87
C VAL A 31 8.96 -21.23 -3.51
N GLN A 32 7.84 -21.51 -2.80
CA GLN A 32 6.94 -20.46 -2.29
C GLN A 32 7.67 -19.49 -1.36
N GLU A 33 8.46 -20.03 -0.40
CA GLU A 33 9.28 -19.23 0.51
C GLU A 33 10.30 -18.37 -0.25
N THR A 34 10.96 -18.93 -1.26
CA THR A 34 11.91 -18.20 -2.10
C THR A 34 11.21 -17.08 -2.87
N ILE A 35 10.03 -17.33 -3.45
CA ILE A 35 9.23 -16.33 -4.17
C ILE A 35 8.79 -15.23 -3.21
N MET A 36 8.34 -15.56 -2.01
CA MET A 36 7.93 -14.56 -1.01
C MET A 36 9.10 -13.66 -0.60
N THR A 37 10.26 -14.26 -0.35
CA THR A 37 11.48 -13.50 -0.01
C THR A 37 11.88 -12.60 -1.19
N ALA A 38 11.87 -13.11 -2.42
CA ALA A 38 12.16 -12.31 -3.62
C ALA A 38 11.17 -11.14 -3.79
N CYS A 39 9.86 -11.39 -3.58
CA CYS A 39 8.85 -10.35 -3.58
C CYS A 39 9.14 -9.29 -2.50
N GLY A 40 9.48 -9.73 -1.28
CA GLY A 40 9.87 -8.84 -0.19
C GLY A 40 11.06 -7.95 -0.55
N VAL A 41 12.09 -8.52 -1.16
CA VAL A 41 13.26 -7.75 -1.66
C VAL A 41 12.84 -6.72 -2.70
N CYS A 42 11.98 -7.08 -3.66
CA CYS A 42 11.46 -6.12 -4.64
C CYS A 42 10.70 -4.97 -3.96
N VAL A 43 9.86 -5.28 -2.97
CA VAL A 43 9.10 -4.28 -2.21
C VAL A 43 10.03 -3.36 -1.41
N LEU A 44 11.12 -3.89 -0.81
CA LEU A 44 12.15 -3.06 -0.17
C LEU A 44 12.76 -2.04 -1.14
N PHE A 45 13.16 -2.50 -2.33
CA PHE A 45 13.74 -1.60 -3.34
C PHE A 45 12.74 -0.58 -3.88
N LEU A 46 11.46 -0.95 -4.03
CA LEU A 46 10.40 0.00 -4.38
C LEU A 46 10.24 1.07 -3.30
N GLY A 47 10.26 0.68 -2.03
CA GLY A 47 10.21 1.62 -0.91
C GLY A 47 11.41 2.55 -0.87
N ILE A 48 12.62 2.02 -1.00
CA ILE A 48 13.87 2.81 -1.03
C ILE A 48 13.85 3.77 -2.23
N GLY A 49 13.57 3.26 -3.44
CA GLY A 49 13.57 4.07 -4.66
C GLY A 49 12.58 5.22 -4.59
N GLY A 50 11.34 4.95 -4.16
CA GLY A 50 10.33 6.00 -4.01
C GLY A 50 10.65 7.01 -2.91
N ALA A 51 11.27 6.59 -1.81
CA ALA A 51 11.73 7.51 -0.77
C ALA A 51 12.88 8.39 -1.28
N MET A 52 13.88 7.80 -1.93
CA MET A 52 15.02 8.55 -2.49
C MET A 52 14.59 9.54 -3.56
N GLU A 53 13.65 9.17 -4.45
CA GLU A 53 13.08 10.07 -5.47
C GLU A 53 12.51 11.36 -4.86
N LYS A 54 11.91 11.27 -3.67
CA LYS A 54 11.26 12.42 -3.01
C LYS A 54 12.17 13.14 -2.01
N MET A 55 13.21 12.48 -1.53
CA MET A 55 14.19 13.09 -0.62
C MET A 55 15.32 13.81 -1.36
N LEU A 56 15.72 13.31 -2.53
CA LEU A 56 16.86 13.83 -3.25
C LEU A 56 16.43 14.95 -4.21
N THR A 57 17.08 16.11 -4.08
CA THR A 57 16.95 17.23 -5.00
C THR A 57 18.31 17.53 -5.62
N SER A 58 18.33 17.73 -6.94
CA SER A 58 19.53 18.17 -7.66
C SER A 58 19.49 19.69 -7.79
N ALA A 59 20.50 20.36 -7.29
CA ALA A 59 20.68 21.78 -7.50
C ALA A 59 21.20 22.08 -8.92
N ALA A 60 21.11 23.32 -9.38
CA ALA A 60 21.52 23.73 -10.73
C ALA A 60 23.02 23.51 -10.99
N ASP A 61 23.84 23.43 -9.95
CA ASP A 61 25.27 23.13 -10.01
C ASP A 61 25.61 21.64 -10.02
N GLY A 62 24.60 20.77 -10.04
CA GLY A 62 24.74 19.31 -10.02
C GLY A 62 24.96 18.72 -8.61
N THR A 63 24.95 19.54 -7.55
CA THR A 63 25.03 19.02 -6.18
C THR A 63 23.72 18.36 -5.77
N LEU A 64 23.82 17.22 -5.08
CA LEU A 64 22.66 16.52 -4.50
C LEU A 64 22.47 16.99 -3.07
N SER A 65 21.26 17.41 -2.77
CA SER A 65 20.83 17.72 -1.39
C SER A 65 19.67 16.82 -0.99
N SER A 66 19.53 16.55 0.30
CA SER A 66 18.40 15.78 0.82
C SER A 66 17.45 16.68 1.60
N GLY A 67 16.16 16.56 1.33
CA GLY A 67 15.09 17.30 1.99
C GLY A 67 14.03 16.41 2.61
N GLY A 68 13.05 17.00 3.30
CA GLY A 68 11.89 16.31 3.83
C GLY A 68 12.14 15.46 5.09
N THR A 69 13.36 15.41 5.64
CA THR A 69 13.71 14.56 6.78
C THR A 69 12.91 14.92 8.04
N MET A 70 12.77 16.21 8.35
CA MET A 70 12.00 16.68 9.53
C MET A 70 10.52 16.31 9.38
N MET A 71 9.95 16.56 8.20
CA MET A 71 8.57 16.18 7.88
C MET A 71 8.37 14.67 8.02
N LEU A 72 9.29 13.85 7.47
CA LEU A 72 9.24 12.40 7.56
C LEU A 72 9.23 11.94 9.02
N ILE A 73 10.18 12.41 9.85
CA ILE A 73 10.29 12.03 11.26
C ILE A 73 9.01 12.44 12.00
N ALA A 74 8.57 13.70 11.85
CA ALA A 74 7.39 14.19 12.55
C ALA A 74 6.13 13.37 12.14
N SER A 75 5.94 13.14 10.85
CA SER A 75 4.78 12.40 10.34
C SER A 75 4.76 10.95 10.83
N VAL A 76 5.90 10.24 10.75
CA VAL A 76 5.98 8.83 11.12
C VAL A 76 5.84 8.64 12.64
N VAL A 77 6.48 9.51 13.45
CA VAL A 77 6.39 9.42 14.91
C VAL A 77 4.99 9.77 15.41
N LEU A 78 4.42 10.89 14.96
CA LEU A 78 3.07 11.30 15.38
C LEU A 78 2.00 10.33 14.84
N GLY A 79 2.13 9.94 13.57
CA GLY A 79 1.23 8.97 12.96
C GLY A 79 1.29 7.61 13.64
N GLY A 80 2.49 7.12 13.93
CA GLY A 80 2.70 5.87 14.66
C GLY A 80 2.14 5.91 16.08
N LEU A 81 2.30 7.04 16.78
CA LEU A 81 1.70 7.23 18.10
C LEU A 81 0.16 7.15 18.04
N VAL A 82 -0.46 7.89 17.13
CA VAL A 82 -1.92 7.88 16.94
C VAL A 82 -2.40 6.49 16.53
N GLY A 83 -1.73 5.85 15.57
CA GLY A 83 -2.13 4.52 15.09
C GLY A 83 -1.99 3.44 16.16
N ALA A 84 -0.92 3.50 16.97
CA ALA A 84 -0.74 2.58 18.10
C ALA A 84 -1.82 2.78 19.17
N LEU A 85 -2.19 4.03 19.49
CA LEU A 85 -3.28 4.32 20.41
C LEU A 85 -4.64 3.81 19.90
N LEU A 86 -4.90 3.95 18.59
CA LEU A 86 -6.11 3.45 17.94
C LEU A 86 -6.07 1.93 17.71
N ASN A 87 -4.88 1.32 17.82
CA ASN A 87 -4.64 -0.11 17.54
C ASN A 87 -5.18 -0.54 16.16
N ILE A 88 -4.76 0.20 15.11
CA ILE A 88 -5.23 -0.01 13.73
C ILE A 88 -4.82 -1.39 13.22
N GLU A 89 -3.59 -1.83 13.51
CA GLU A 89 -3.12 -3.18 13.20
C GLU A 89 -4.06 -4.26 13.76
N GLY A 90 -4.43 -4.13 15.03
CA GLY A 90 -5.38 -5.04 15.66
C GLY A 90 -6.80 -4.96 15.07
N ALA A 91 -7.19 -3.79 14.56
CA ALA A 91 -8.47 -3.65 13.84
C ALA A 91 -8.44 -4.40 12.50
N MET A 92 -7.35 -4.28 11.73
CA MET A 92 -7.17 -5.02 10.48
C MET A 92 -7.09 -6.53 10.70
N GLU A 93 -6.39 -6.98 11.75
CA GLU A 93 -6.36 -8.39 12.11
C GLU A 93 -7.75 -8.93 12.50
N ARG A 94 -8.53 -8.17 13.27
CA ARG A 94 -9.91 -8.55 13.61
C ARG A 94 -10.78 -8.68 12.37
N PHE A 95 -10.65 -7.72 11.45
CA PHE A 95 -11.36 -7.77 10.17
C PHE A 95 -10.93 -8.99 9.33
N GLY A 96 -9.64 -9.29 9.26
CA GLY A 96 -9.12 -10.48 8.60
C GLY A 96 -9.61 -11.79 9.24
N LYS A 97 -9.68 -11.85 10.58
CA LYS A 97 -10.25 -13.01 11.31
C LYS A 97 -11.74 -13.19 11.02
N TRP A 98 -12.49 -12.10 10.94
CA TRP A 98 -13.91 -12.12 10.57
C TRP A 98 -14.10 -12.62 9.14
N LEU A 99 -13.29 -12.12 8.17
CA LEU A 99 -13.30 -12.61 6.79
C LEU A 99 -12.97 -14.10 6.72
N ARG A 100 -11.94 -14.57 7.45
CA ARG A 100 -11.56 -15.97 7.51
C ARG A 100 -12.71 -16.87 7.99
N LYS A 101 -13.48 -16.40 8.98
CA LYS A 101 -14.66 -17.13 9.50
C LYS A 101 -15.78 -17.20 8.46
N ILE A 102 -16.13 -16.07 7.81
CA ILE A 102 -17.20 -16.03 6.80
C ILE A 102 -16.85 -16.88 5.57
N THR A 103 -15.59 -16.90 5.19
CA THR A 103 -15.12 -17.67 4.00
C THR A 103 -14.83 -19.13 4.32
N HIS A 104 -15.18 -19.61 5.51
CA HIS A 104 -14.89 -20.97 5.98
C HIS A 104 -13.43 -21.38 5.76
N SER A 105 -12.50 -20.45 6.01
CA SER A 105 -11.06 -20.62 5.78
C SER A 105 -10.30 -20.90 7.08
N GLU A 106 -10.96 -21.51 8.06
CA GLU A 106 -10.41 -21.72 9.43
C GLU A 106 -9.16 -22.62 9.45
N GLY A 107 -9.03 -23.51 8.45
CA GLY A 107 -7.83 -24.34 8.27
C GLY A 107 -6.62 -23.63 7.66
N ASP A 108 -6.76 -22.39 7.20
CA ASP A 108 -5.68 -21.61 6.59
C ASP A 108 -5.02 -20.71 7.64
N GLY A 109 -3.90 -21.20 8.21
CA GLY A 109 -3.14 -20.48 9.24
C GLY A 109 -2.54 -19.15 8.75
N GLY A 110 -2.25 -19.02 7.45
CA GLY A 110 -1.68 -17.81 6.83
C GLY A 110 -2.68 -16.78 6.37
N PHE A 111 -4.00 -17.08 6.43
CA PHE A 111 -5.05 -16.23 5.86
C PHE A 111 -5.01 -14.79 6.37
N VAL A 112 -4.93 -14.59 7.70
CA VAL A 112 -4.99 -13.23 8.29
C VAL A 112 -3.74 -12.44 7.96
N ASP A 113 -2.57 -13.07 8.08
CA ASP A 113 -1.29 -12.40 7.78
C ASP A 113 -1.18 -12.08 6.29
N GLY A 114 -1.59 -13.00 5.42
CA GLY A 114 -1.67 -12.77 3.97
C GLY A 114 -2.62 -11.63 3.62
N PHE A 115 -3.82 -11.61 4.21
CA PHE A 115 -4.79 -10.53 4.03
C PHE A 115 -4.23 -9.17 4.46
N VAL A 116 -3.68 -9.08 5.68
CA VAL A 116 -3.17 -7.81 6.23
C VAL A 116 -1.98 -7.32 5.40
N THR A 117 -1.01 -8.19 5.14
CA THR A 117 0.21 -7.81 4.40
C THR A 117 -0.12 -7.42 2.96
N ALA A 118 -0.96 -8.19 2.26
CA ALA A 118 -1.39 -7.85 0.91
C ALA A 118 -2.14 -6.53 0.87
N SER A 119 -3.10 -6.32 1.79
CA SER A 119 -3.88 -5.08 1.87
C SER A 119 -2.97 -3.86 2.07
N LEU A 120 -2.00 -3.94 2.98
CA LEU A 120 -1.05 -2.86 3.20
C LEU A 120 -0.18 -2.61 1.96
N THR A 121 0.32 -3.68 1.32
CA THR A 121 1.17 -3.56 0.13
C THR A 121 0.45 -2.84 -1.02
N VAL A 122 -0.82 -3.17 -1.28
CA VAL A 122 -1.55 -2.63 -2.43
C VAL A 122 -2.36 -1.37 -2.14
N CYS A 123 -2.70 -1.07 -0.87
CA CYS A 123 -3.41 0.16 -0.52
C CYS A 123 -2.47 1.37 -0.36
N ILE A 124 -1.22 1.13 0.13
CA ILE A 124 -0.28 2.21 0.43
C ILE A 124 0.39 2.68 -0.86
N GLY A 125 0.34 3.99 -1.12
CA GLY A 125 1.08 4.61 -2.21
C GLY A 125 0.36 5.78 -2.87
N ALA A 126 1.15 6.72 -3.38
CA ALA A 126 0.64 7.91 -4.06
C ALA A 126 -0.19 7.59 -5.31
N MET A 127 0.14 6.51 -6.04
CA MET A 127 -0.62 6.10 -7.23
C MET A 127 -2.09 5.77 -6.91
N ALA A 128 -2.38 5.19 -5.74
CA ALA A 128 -3.74 4.89 -5.32
C ALA A 128 -4.53 6.19 -5.09
N VAL A 129 -3.92 7.19 -4.44
CA VAL A 129 -4.55 8.48 -4.14
C VAL A 129 -4.69 9.32 -5.40
N VAL A 130 -3.58 9.56 -6.10
CA VAL A 130 -3.55 10.40 -7.32
C VAL A 130 -4.44 9.80 -8.41
N GLY A 131 -4.31 8.51 -8.67
CA GLY A 131 -5.10 7.82 -9.68
C GLY A 131 -6.59 7.85 -9.38
N SER A 132 -6.98 7.71 -8.09
CA SER A 132 -8.39 7.80 -7.69
C SER A 132 -8.96 9.22 -7.85
N ILE A 133 -8.16 10.26 -7.60
CA ILE A 133 -8.55 11.66 -7.82
C ILE A 133 -8.69 11.93 -9.32
N GLN A 134 -7.72 11.49 -10.15
CA GLN A 134 -7.79 11.64 -11.61
C GLN A 134 -8.99 10.92 -12.21
N ASP A 135 -9.25 9.68 -11.76
CA ASP A 135 -10.43 8.89 -12.16
C ASP A 135 -11.74 9.62 -11.80
N GLY A 136 -11.82 10.22 -10.59
CA GLY A 136 -13.02 10.89 -10.11
C GLY A 136 -13.31 12.23 -10.78
N ILE A 137 -12.27 13.03 -11.09
CA ILE A 137 -12.42 14.39 -11.61
C ILE A 137 -12.33 14.41 -13.13
N LEU A 138 -11.29 13.78 -13.69
CA LEU A 138 -10.98 13.84 -15.12
C LEU A 138 -11.54 12.65 -15.90
N GLY A 139 -11.96 11.58 -15.21
CA GLY A 139 -12.29 10.32 -15.85
C GLY A 139 -11.06 9.64 -16.49
N ASP A 140 -9.85 10.03 -16.06
CA ASP A 140 -8.60 9.42 -16.51
C ASP A 140 -8.25 8.22 -15.62
N HIS A 141 -8.31 7.05 -16.20
CA HIS A 141 -8.08 5.76 -15.52
C HIS A 141 -6.66 5.24 -15.70
N SER A 142 -5.80 5.92 -16.45
CA SER A 142 -4.47 5.44 -16.88
C SER A 142 -3.59 5.04 -15.70
N THR A 143 -3.52 5.88 -14.66
CA THR A 143 -2.75 5.62 -13.43
C THR A 143 -3.26 4.40 -12.68
N LEU A 144 -4.58 4.24 -12.53
CA LEU A 144 -5.17 3.09 -11.85
C LEU A 144 -5.07 1.81 -12.68
N PHE A 145 -5.09 1.87 -14.01
CA PHE A 145 -4.85 0.71 -14.86
C PHE A 145 -3.39 0.24 -14.79
N ALA A 146 -2.42 1.16 -14.79
CA ALA A 146 -1.03 0.81 -14.56
C ALA A 146 -0.85 0.15 -13.17
N LYS A 147 -1.48 0.73 -12.15
CA LYS A 147 -1.51 0.15 -10.81
C LYS A 147 -2.16 -1.23 -10.78
N ALA A 148 -3.28 -1.43 -11.49
CA ALA A 148 -3.98 -2.71 -11.56
C ALA A 148 -3.08 -3.84 -12.09
N ILE A 149 -2.24 -3.56 -13.09
CA ILE A 149 -1.26 -4.51 -13.61
C ILE A 149 -0.22 -4.85 -12.54
N LEU A 150 0.31 -3.84 -11.84
CA LEU A 150 1.27 -4.05 -10.75
C LEU A 150 0.66 -4.86 -9.61
N ASP A 151 -0.52 -4.49 -9.14
CA ASP A 151 -1.22 -5.16 -8.06
C ASP A 151 -1.58 -6.61 -8.44
N LEU A 152 -1.96 -6.88 -9.69
CA LEU A 152 -2.20 -8.23 -10.19
C LEU A 152 -0.97 -9.12 -10.01
N VAL A 153 0.21 -8.64 -10.44
CA VAL A 153 1.46 -9.40 -10.34
C VAL A 153 1.86 -9.61 -8.87
N ILE A 154 1.78 -8.55 -8.07
CA ILE A 154 2.13 -8.61 -6.63
C ILE A 154 1.21 -9.61 -5.92
N ILE A 155 -0.10 -9.50 -6.12
CA ILE A 155 -1.07 -10.38 -5.45
C ILE A 155 -0.99 -11.82 -5.95
N LEU A 156 -0.68 -12.04 -7.23
CA LEU A 156 -0.42 -13.39 -7.75
C LEU A 156 0.73 -14.05 -6.96
N VAL A 157 1.85 -13.35 -6.84
CA VAL A 157 3.02 -13.86 -6.12
C VAL A 157 2.74 -14.05 -4.63
N MET A 158 2.11 -13.05 -4.00
CA MET A 158 1.77 -13.12 -2.57
C MET A 158 0.77 -14.24 -2.28
N THR A 159 -0.23 -14.44 -3.13
CA THR A 159 -1.23 -15.50 -2.94
C THR A 159 -0.60 -16.89 -3.11
N ALA A 160 0.34 -17.04 -4.03
CA ALA A 160 1.07 -18.29 -4.21
C ALA A 160 1.89 -18.68 -2.96
N GLY A 161 2.40 -17.68 -2.22
CA GLY A 161 3.21 -17.90 -1.00
C GLY A 161 2.43 -17.84 0.32
N SER A 162 1.45 -16.92 0.43
CA SER A 162 0.72 -16.65 1.69
C SER A 162 -0.74 -17.13 1.68
N GLY A 163 -1.21 -17.74 0.58
CA GLY A 163 -2.53 -18.33 0.53
C GLY A 163 -3.65 -17.33 0.16
N LYS A 164 -4.88 -17.82 0.27
CA LYS A 164 -6.08 -17.14 -0.26
C LYS A 164 -6.46 -15.85 0.45
N GLY A 165 -5.93 -15.59 1.63
CA GLY A 165 -6.17 -14.33 2.35
C GLY A 165 -5.81 -13.10 1.54
N CYS A 166 -4.76 -13.19 0.70
CA CYS A 166 -4.31 -12.09 -0.15
C CYS A 166 -5.37 -11.59 -1.15
N ILE A 167 -6.26 -12.46 -1.63
CA ILE A 167 -7.33 -12.10 -2.58
C ILE A 167 -8.29 -11.07 -1.96
N PHE A 168 -8.54 -11.22 -0.66
CA PHE A 168 -9.47 -10.36 0.06
C PHE A 168 -8.93 -8.93 0.25
N SER A 169 -7.67 -8.65 -0.10
CA SER A 169 -7.15 -7.29 -0.20
C SER A 169 -7.87 -6.44 -1.25
N ALA A 170 -8.58 -7.06 -2.19
CA ALA A 170 -9.48 -6.36 -3.10
C ALA A 170 -10.54 -5.52 -2.36
N ILE A 171 -11.00 -5.96 -1.18
CA ILE A 171 -12.03 -5.25 -0.38
C ILE A 171 -11.49 -3.91 0.13
N PRO A 172 -10.42 -3.85 0.95
CA PRO A 172 -9.89 -2.56 1.40
C PRO A 172 -9.42 -1.67 0.26
N VAL A 173 -8.90 -2.23 -0.83
CA VAL A 173 -8.52 -1.45 -2.03
C VAL A 173 -9.76 -0.79 -2.65
N ALA A 174 -10.83 -1.56 -2.90
CA ALA A 174 -12.06 -1.04 -3.46
C ALA A 174 -12.69 0.05 -2.57
N VAL A 175 -12.70 -0.18 -1.26
CA VAL A 175 -13.21 0.82 -0.29
C VAL A 175 -12.33 2.06 -0.28
N PHE A 176 -11.01 1.91 -0.18
CA PHE A 176 -10.08 3.02 -0.10
C PHE A 176 -10.09 3.87 -1.39
N GLN A 177 -9.84 3.27 -2.54
CA GLN A 177 -9.83 3.97 -3.82
C GLN A 177 -11.21 4.50 -4.18
N GLY A 178 -12.27 3.71 -3.96
CA GLY A 178 -13.64 4.13 -4.21
C GLY A 178 -14.05 5.33 -3.37
N THR A 179 -13.65 5.38 -2.09
CA THR A 179 -13.89 6.53 -1.21
C THR A 179 -13.16 7.77 -1.72
N ILE A 180 -11.87 7.64 -2.10
CA ILE A 180 -11.10 8.75 -2.65
C ILE A 180 -11.72 9.24 -3.96
N THR A 181 -12.09 8.34 -4.87
CA THR A 181 -12.76 8.70 -6.13
C THR A 181 -14.09 9.42 -5.87
N ALA A 182 -14.89 8.96 -4.93
CA ALA A 182 -16.16 9.61 -4.57
C ALA A 182 -15.96 11.00 -3.93
N LEU A 183 -14.89 11.16 -3.14
CA LEU A 183 -14.55 12.42 -2.49
C LEU A 183 -13.54 13.26 -3.29
N SER A 184 -13.23 12.89 -4.52
CA SER A 184 -12.13 13.49 -5.31
C SER A 184 -12.22 15.01 -5.43
N LYS A 185 -13.41 15.55 -5.70
CA LYS A 185 -13.64 17.01 -5.78
C LYS A 185 -13.37 17.76 -4.48
N LEU A 186 -13.55 17.09 -3.33
CA LEU A 186 -13.26 17.66 -2.01
C LEU A 186 -11.76 17.56 -1.69
N LEU A 187 -11.11 16.51 -2.15
CA LEU A 187 -9.69 16.24 -1.88
C LEU A 187 -8.75 16.99 -2.83
N GLU A 188 -9.21 17.32 -4.05
CA GLU A 188 -8.40 18.03 -5.05
C GLU A 188 -7.68 19.27 -4.51
N PRO A 189 -8.35 20.22 -3.83
CA PRO A 189 -7.69 21.42 -3.32
C PRO A 189 -6.71 21.14 -2.18
N ILE A 190 -6.83 19.97 -1.52
CA ILE A 190 -5.96 19.55 -0.41
C ILE A 190 -4.71 18.82 -0.95
N MET A 191 -4.79 18.20 -2.12
CA MET A 191 -3.70 17.43 -2.71
C MET A 191 -2.77 18.30 -3.57
N THR A 192 -2.15 19.31 -2.94
CA THR A 192 -1.12 20.12 -3.60
C THR A 192 0.10 19.28 -3.97
N SER A 193 0.96 19.78 -4.87
CA SER A 193 2.20 19.08 -5.25
C SER A 193 3.08 18.76 -4.03
N ALA A 194 3.14 19.66 -3.04
CA ALA A 194 3.86 19.43 -1.79
C ALA A 194 3.21 18.31 -0.97
N ALA A 195 1.87 18.32 -0.82
CA ALA A 195 1.14 17.28 -0.10
C ALA A 195 1.33 15.90 -0.75
N LEU A 196 1.28 15.83 -2.09
CA LEU A 196 1.52 14.59 -2.83
C LEU A 196 2.97 14.09 -2.70
N ASN A 197 3.96 14.99 -2.71
CA ASN A 197 5.36 14.62 -2.49
C ASN A 197 5.57 14.07 -1.08
N ASN A 198 5.03 14.74 -0.05
CA ASN A 198 5.09 14.28 1.34
C ASN A 198 4.39 12.92 1.52
N LEU A 199 3.19 12.78 0.94
CA LEU A 199 2.44 11.52 0.95
C LEU A 199 3.24 10.38 0.28
N SER A 200 3.88 10.67 -0.86
CA SER A 200 4.69 9.71 -1.59
C SER A 200 5.93 9.30 -0.80
N LEU A 201 6.61 10.25 -0.16
CA LEU A 201 7.78 9.98 0.68
C LEU A 201 7.43 9.07 1.85
N VAL A 202 6.44 9.47 2.67
CA VAL A 202 6.01 8.68 3.82
C VAL A 202 5.46 7.33 3.38
N GLY A 203 4.63 7.29 2.33
CA GLY A 203 4.11 6.05 1.76
C GLY A 203 5.21 5.08 1.33
N SER A 204 6.27 5.59 0.70
CA SER A 204 7.43 4.78 0.28
C SER A 204 8.17 4.18 1.48
N VAL A 205 8.31 4.93 2.58
CA VAL A 205 8.87 4.41 3.83
C VAL A 205 7.98 3.31 4.44
N LEU A 206 6.66 3.47 4.39
CA LEU A 206 5.75 2.41 4.83
C LEU A 206 5.85 1.16 3.94
N ILE A 207 5.98 1.31 2.63
CA ILE A 207 6.22 0.22 1.68
C ILE A 207 7.52 -0.50 2.03
N PHE A 208 8.59 0.23 2.35
CA PHE A 208 9.83 -0.39 2.85
C PHE A 208 9.57 -1.25 4.09
N CYS A 209 8.81 -0.75 5.07
CA CYS A 209 8.44 -1.51 6.27
C CYS A 209 7.63 -2.79 5.94
N VAL A 210 6.76 -2.75 4.92
CA VAL A 210 6.07 -3.94 4.41
C VAL A 210 7.08 -4.93 3.84
N GLY A 211 8.06 -4.47 3.06
CA GLY A 211 9.15 -5.29 2.53
C GLY A 211 9.96 -5.97 3.64
N VAL A 212 10.26 -5.24 4.73
CA VAL A 212 10.90 -5.82 5.93
C VAL A 212 10.08 -6.97 6.48
N ASN A 213 8.76 -6.79 6.61
CA ASN A 213 7.88 -7.84 7.12
C ASN A 213 7.80 -9.06 6.20
N LEU A 214 7.87 -8.86 4.87
CA LEU A 214 7.87 -9.96 3.90
C LEU A 214 9.15 -10.80 3.95
N VAL A 215 10.31 -10.18 4.19
CA VAL A 215 11.62 -10.87 4.20
C VAL A 215 11.91 -11.50 5.56
N TRP A 216 11.64 -10.80 6.66
CA TRP A 216 12.04 -11.21 8.01
C TRP A 216 10.87 -11.58 8.93
N GLY A 217 9.65 -11.70 8.39
CA GLY A 217 8.44 -11.89 9.16
C GLY A 217 7.97 -10.58 9.84
N LYS A 218 6.86 -10.64 10.57
CA LYS A 218 6.23 -9.48 11.17
C LYS A 218 7.12 -8.79 12.22
N LYS A 219 7.84 -7.75 11.82
CA LYS A 219 8.72 -6.93 12.68
C LYS A 219 8.15 -5.56 12.96
N VAL A 220 7.43 -4.99 11.99
CA VAL A 220 6.88 -3.64 12.05
C VAL A 220 5.35 -3.70 11.96
N ARG A 221 4.65 -3.02 12.86
CA ARG A 221 3.19 -2.87 12.82
C ARG A 221 2.82 -1.77 11.83
N VAL A 222 2.87 -2.08 10.55
CA VAL A 222 2.77 -1.10 9.47
C VAL A 222 1.40 -0.43 9.44
N ALA A 223 0.32 -1.15 9.78
CA ALA A 223 -1.00 -0.55 9.82
C ALA A 223 -1.12 0.54 10.90
N ASP A 224 -0.40 0.43 12.01
CA ASP A 224 -0.35 1.48 13.03
C ASP A 224 0.41 2.73 12.53
N LEU A 225 1.19 2.62 11.45
CA LEU A 225 1.85 3.77 10.83
C LEU A 225 0.98 4.47 9.78
N LEU A 226 -0.18 3.93 9.38
CA LEU A 226 -1.05 4.55 8.36
C LEU A 226 -1.45 6.00 8.65
N PRO A 227 -1.75 6.42 9.89
CA PRO A 227 -2.06 7.83 10.16
C PRO A 227 -0.94 8.80 9.79
N SER A 228 0.32 8.34 9.66
CA SER A 228 1.43 9.18 9.21
C SER A 228 1.21 9.77 7.81
N LEU A 229 0.41 9.12 6.96
CA LEU A 229 0.03 9.66 5.66
C LEU A 229 -0.81 10.94 5.79
N ILE A 230 -1.69 11.00 6.80
CA ILE A 230 -2.50 12.19 7.09
C ILE A 230 -1.60 13.31 7.61
N PHE A 231 -0.68 13.00 8.53
CA PHE A 231 0.28 13.98 9.03
C PHE A 231 1.23 14.50 7.93
N ALA A 232 1.65 13.63 7.00
CA ALA A 232 2.45 14.03 5.84
C ALA A 232 1.75 15.08 4.96
N VAL A 233 0.47 14.87 4.69
CA VAL A 233 -0.36 15.85 3.97
C VAL A 233 -0.52 17.14 4.77
N ALA A 234 -0.79 17.04 6.07
CA ALA A 234 -0.95 18.20 6.94
C ALA A 234 0.34 19.05 7.02
N CYS A 235 1.51 18.41 7.07
CA CYS A 235 2.81 19.11 7.08
C CYS A 235 3.05 19.97 5.83
N ALA A 236 2.42 19.65 4.69
CA ALA A 236 2.54 20.49 3.49
C ALA A 236 1.94 21.90 3.64
N TYR A 237 1.14 22.12 4.67
CA TYR A 237 0.50 23.41 4.97
C TYR A 237 1.17 24.15 6.12
N LEU A 238 2.22 23.58 6.70
CA LEU A 238 2.97 24.20 7.78
C LEU A 238 4.22 24.90 7.22
N PRO A 239 4.50 26.16 7.60
CA PRO A 239 5.61 26.93 7.05
C PRO A 239 7.00 26.45 7.49
N TRP A 240 7.07 25.44 8.37
CA TRP A 240 8.31 24.93 8.97
C TRP A 240 8.82 23.64 8.29
N PHE A 241 8.07 23.08 7.35
CA PHE A 241 8.38 21.81 6.66
C PHE A 241 8.51 21.95 5.17
#